data_985d53dd1b135ac198d407ff396b60aa
#
_entry.id   985d53dd1b135ac198d407ff396b60aa
#
_cell.length_a   1.000
_cell.length_b   1.000
_cell.length_c   1.000
_cell.angle_alpha   90.00
_cell.angle_beta   90.00
_cell.angle_gamma   90.00
#
_symmetry.space_group_name_H-M   'P 1'
#
loop_
_entity.id
_entity.type
_entity.pdbx_description
1 polymer ?
#
loop_
_entity_poly.entity_id
_entity_poly.type
_entity_poly.pdbx_seq_one_letter_code
_entity_poly.pdbx_strand_id
1 'polypeptide(L)'
;MSDILKIEPIDNWLKKNNWSFYNHQIETVKLSENGFDVLLVAPTGGGKTLAGFLPSLNDLINNKSEKNKLHTLYISPLKALTIDVHRNLTNPIEDQGLDIRVETRTGDTSAYKKNRQKILPPHMLMTTPESVSYTHLR
;
A
#
# COMPACT_ATOMS: atom_id res chain seq x y z
N MET A 1 19.12 -13.86 -0.53
CA MET A 1 18.76 -13.77 0.85
C MET A 1 17.31 -13.61 1.07
N SER A 2 16.67 -14.72 0.96
CA SER A 2 15.23 -14.81 1.10
C SER A 2 14.74 -14.56 2.53
N ASP A 3 15.64 -14.64 3.50
CA ASP A 3 15.29 -14.46 4.91
C ASP A 3 14.88 -13.04 5.25
N ILE A 4 15.15 -12.11 4.37
CA ILE A 4 14.96 -10.70 4.62
C ILE A 4 13.51 -10.30 4.45
N LEU A 5 12.82 -10.94 3.52
CA LEU A 5 11.44 -10.63 3.24
C LEU A 5 10.55 -11.73 3.78
N LYS A 6 10.08 -11.56 5.00
CA LYS A 6 9.10 -12.45 5.61
C LYS A 6 7.70 -12.14 5.09
N ILE A 7 7.59 -11.91 3.79
CA ILE A 7 6.32 -11.60 3.15
C ILE A 7 5.92 -12.82 2.30
N GLU A 8 5.81 -13.96 2.96
CA GLU A 8 5.50 -15.22 2.30
C GLU A 8 4.30 -15.15 1.36
N PRO A 9 3.15 -14.57 1.78
CA PRO A 9 2.00 -14.49 0.87
C PRO A 9 2.31 -13.72 -0.41
N ILE A 10 3.06 -12.64 -0.33
CA ILE A 10 3.39 -11.83 -1.52
C ILE A 10 4.43 -12.56 -2.38
N ASP A 11 5.41 -13.20 -1.75
CA ASP A 11 6.39 -14.01 -2.46
C ASP A 11 5.72 -15.15 -3.23
N ASN A 12 4.76 -15.81 -2.60
CA ASN A 12 4.00 -16.88 -3.25
C ASN A 12 3.20 -16.35 -4.44
N TRP A 13 2.61 -15.17 -4.32
CA TRP A 13 1.89 -14.53 -5.42
C TRP A 13 2.82 -14.20 -6.58
N LEU A 14 4.01 -13.69 -6.30
CA LEU A 14 5.00 -13.41 -7.33
C LEU A 14 5.42 -14.70 -8.05
N LYS A 15 5.71 -15.76 -7.30
CA LYS A 15 6.11 -17.05 -7.88
C LYS A 15 5.02 -17.64 -8.76
N LYS A 16 3.77 -17.52 -8.35
CA LYS A 16 2.63 -17.98 -9.13
C LYS A 16 2.54 -17.29 -10.49
N ASN A 17 2.99 -16.05 -10.58
CA ASN A 17 3.02 -15.28 -11.82
C ASN A 17 4.38 -15.31 -12.52
N ASN A 18 5.29 -16.17 -12.07
CA ASN A 18 6.66 -16.25 -12.58
C ASN A 18 7.45 -14.95 -12.42
N TRP A 19 7.19 -14.24 -11.35
CA TRP A 19 7.87 -13.00 -11.00
C TRP A 19 8.72 -13.18 -9.75
N SER A 20 9.69 -12.30 -9.58
CA SER A 20 10.52 -12.24 -8.38
C SER A 20 10.72 -10.80 -7.96
N PHE A 21 11.16 -10.60 -6.71
CA PHE A 21 11.43 -9.25 -6.23
C PHE A 21 12.62 -8.63 -6.95
N TYR A 22 12.50 -7.35 -7.28
CA TYR A 22 13.65 -6.56 -7.73
C TYR A 22 14.51 -6.16 -6.53
N ASN A 23 15.80 -5.88 -6.79
CA ASN A 23 16.72 -5.47 -5.73
C ASN A 23 16.26 -4.20 -5.01
N HIS A 24 15.74 -3.22 -5.73
CA HIS A 24 15.26 -1.98 -5.10
C HIS A 24 14.05 -2.23 -4.19
N GLN A 25 13.24 -3.23 -4.48
CA GLN A 25 12.13 -3.59 -3.62
C GLN A 25 12.63 -4.16 -2.29
N ILE A 26 13.61 -5.04 -2.36
CA ILE A 26 14.24 -5.64 -1.18
C ILE A 26 14.93 -4.57 -0.33
N GLU A 27 15.69 -3.69 -0.96
CA GLU A 27 16.37 -2.60 -0.27
C GLU A 27 15.41 -1.65 0.43
N THR A 28 14.28 -1.34 -0.22
CA THR A 28 13.27 -0.47 0.37
C THR A 28 12.71 -1.06 1.65
N VAL A 29 12.43 -2.35 1.65
CA VAL A 29 11.93 -3.02 2.85
C VAL A 29 12.98 -2.99 3.95
N LYS A 30 14.22 -3.31 3.64
CA LYS A 30 15.31 -3.30 4.61
C LYS A 30 15.51 -1.93 5.27
N LEU A 31 15.59 -0.90 4.46
CA LEU A 31 15.78 0.46 4.98
C LEU A 31 14.61 0.89 5.84
N SER A 32 13.40 0.59 5.41
CA SER A 32 12.21 0.93 6.15
C SER A 32 12.14 0.19 7.49
N GLU A 33 12.50 -1.08 7.53
CA GLU A 33 12.54 -1.85 8.76
C GLU A 33 13.55 -1.30 9.75
N ASN A 34 14.61 -0.68 9.25
CA ASN A 34 15.63 -0.05 10.10
C ASN A 34 15.31 1.41 10.46
N GLY A 35 14.09 1.86 10.17
CA GLY A 35 13.62 3.17 10.56
C GLY A 35 14.03 4.32 9.65
N PHE A 36 14.54 4.03 8.47
CA PHE A 36 14.91 5.07 7.51
C PHE A 36 13.74 5.50 6.65
N ASP A 37 13.69 6.79 6.34
CA ASP A 37 12.87 7.29 5.25
C ASP A 37 13.56 6.94 3.95
N VAL A 38 12.78 6.61 2.91
CA VAL A 38 13.35 6.10 1.67
C VAL A 38 12.86 6.94 0.48
N LEU A 39 13.81 7.37 -0.35
CA LEU A 39 13.51 7.95 -1.65
C LEU A 39 13.92 6.94 -2.73
N LEU A 40 12.94 6.42 -3.45
CA LEU A 40 13.18 5.47 -4.52
C LEU A 40 13.08 6.14 -5.87
N VAL A 41 14.16 6.10 -6.63
CA VAL A 41 14.21 6.60 -8.00
C VAL A 41 14.54 5.44 -8.91
N ALA A 42 13.62 5.10 -9.81
CA ALA A 42 13.80 3.98 -10.72
C ALA A 42 13.04 4.27 -12.02
N PRO A 43 13.43 3.61 -13.14
CA PRO A 43 12.72 3.80 -14.40
C PRO A 43 11.27 3.38 -14.30
N THR A 44 10.43 3.98 -15.15
CA THR A 44 9.02 3.62 -15.25
C THR A 44 8.88 2.12 -15.57
N GLY A 45 7.95 1.46 -14.91
CA GLY A 45 7.73 0.02 -15.10
C GLY A 45 8.66 -0.86 -14.28
N GLY A 46 9.52 -0.28 -13.44
CA GLY A 46 10.46 -1.04 -12.63
C GLY A 46 9.93 -1.54 -11.29
N GLY A 47 8.61 -1.61 -11.13
CA GLY A 47 8.03 -2.11 -9.89
C GLY A 47 8.09 -1.15 -8.71
N LYS A 48 8.19 0.16 -8.96
CA LYS A 48 8.29 1.17 -7.90
C LYS A 48 7.07 1.20 -6.98
N THR A 49 5.89 1.02 -7.55
CA THR A 49 4.65 1.05 -6.77
C THR A 49 4.65 -0.04 -5.72
N LEU A 50 4.96 -1.26 -6.12
CA LEU A 50 5.04 -2.37 -5.18
C LEU A 50 6.14 -2.13 -4.15
N ALA A 51 7.30 -1.61 -4.58
CA ALA A 51 8.40 -1.30 -3.66
C ALA A 51 7.95 -0.35 -2.55
N GLY A 52 7.14 0.64 -2.88
CA GLY A 52 6.64 1.59 -1.90
C GLY A 52 5.67 0.96 -0.90
N PHE A 53 4.91 -0.04 -1.31
CA PHE A 53 3.92 -0.68 -0.46
C PHE A 53 4.43 -1.91 0.30
N LEU A 54 5.54 -2.51 -0.14
CA LEU A 54 6.05 -3.72 0.49
C LEU A 54 6.32 -3.58 1.99
N PRO A 55 6.94 -2.49 2.47
CA PRO A 55 7.13 -2.33 3.91
C PRO A 55 5.81 -2.33 4.68
N SER A 56 4.79 -1.67 4.15
CA SER A 56 3.48 -1.62 4.77
C SER A 56 2.79 -2.98 4.76
N LEU A 57 2.85 -3.68 3.63
CA LEU A 57 2.29 -5.03 3.53
C LEU A 57 2.98 -5.98 4.48
N ASN A 58 4.30 -5.92 4.55
CA ASN A 58 5.08 -6.75 5.47
C ASN A 58 4.68 -6.51 6.92
N ASP A 59 4.55 -5.24 7.30
CA ASP A 59 4.17 -4.89 8.66
C ASP A 59 2.74 -5.34 8.98
N LEU A 60 1.80 -5.11 8.08
CA LEU A 60 0.41 -5.50 8.28
C LEU A 60 0.22 -7.02 8.33
N ILE A 61 0.97 -7.76 7.55
CA ILE A 61 0.91 -9.22 7.56
C ILE A 61 1.45 -9.79 8.86
N ASN A 62 2.52 -9.20 9.38
CA ASN A 62 3.20 -9.71 10.56
C ASN A 62 2.64 -9.18 11.88
N ASN A 63 1.97 -8.03 11.87
CA ASN A 63 1.45 -7.39 13.09
C ASN A 63 -0.07 -7.30 13.05
N LYS A 64 -0.73 -8.40 13.39
CA LYS A 64 -2.19 -8.52 13.32
C LYS A 64 -2.95 -7.68 14.35
N SER A 65 -2.27 -7.04 15.28
CA SER A 65 -2.90 -6.20 16.29
C SER A 65 -3.46 -4.88 15.76
N GLU A 66 -3.09 -4.49 14.55
CA GLU A 66 -3.47 -3.21 13.93
C GLU A 66 -4.74 -3.31 13.07
N LYS A 67 -5.73 -4.09 13.51
CA LYS A 67 -6.88 -4.47 12.67
C LYS A 67 -7.78 -3.32 12.23
N ASN A 68 -7.92 -2.28 13.05
CA ASN A 68 -8.89 -1.21 12.79
C ASN A 68 -8.25 0.17 12.79
N LYS A 69 -7.02 0.26 12.35
CA LYS A 69 -6.29 1.52 12.30
C LYS A 69 -5.76 1.79 10.91
N LEU A 70 -5.73 3.05 10.55
CA LEU A 70 -5.05 3.48 9.33
C LEU A 70 -3.55 3.30 9.54
N HIS A 71 -2.95 2.50 8.69
CA HIS A 71 -1.52 2.20 8.74
C HIS A 71 -0.72 2.99 7.72
N THR A 72 -1.23 3.07 6.49
CA THR A 72 -0.49 3.61 5.36
C THR A 72 -1.34 4.61 4.60
N LEU A 73 -0.76 5.78 4.33
CA LEU A 73 -1.37 6.81 3.51
C LEU A 73 -0.57 6.94 2.21
N TYR A 74 -1.22 6.70 1.08
CA TYR A 74 -0.63 6.92 -0.23
C TYR A 74 -1.23 8.18 -0.84
N ILE A 75 -0.37 9.11 -1.23
CA ILE A 75 -0.81 10.39 -1.80
C ILE A 75 -0.30 10.48 -3.23
N SER A 76 -1.22 10.67 -4.18
CA SER A 76 -0.90 10.85 -5.59
C SER A 76 -1.60 12.10 -6.12
N PRO A 77 -0.94 12.88 -6.97
CA PRO A 77 -1.58 14.07 -7.55
C PRO A 77 -2.65 13.73 -8.59
N LEU A 78 -2.67 12.50 -9.10
CA LEU A 78 -3.58 12.09 -10.17
C LEU A 78 -4.58 11.06 -9.67
N LYS A 79 -5.86 11.42 -9.77
CA LYS A 79 -6.95 10.53 -9.36
C LYS A 79 -6.95 9.20 -10.13
N ALA A 80 -6.72 9.25 -11.44
CA ALA A 80 -6.67 8.04 -12.25
C ALA A 80 -5.56 7.09 -11.77
N LEU A 81 -4.41 7.63 -11.38
CA LEU A 81 -3.30 6.84 -10.88
C LEU A 81 -3.66 6.18 -9.55
N THR A 82 -4.41 6.87 -8.71
CA THR A 82 -4.89 6.32 -7.45
C THR A 82 -5.74 5.06 -7.67
N ILE A 83 -6.59 5.09 -8.68
CA ILE A 83 -7.45 3.96 -9.03
C ILE A 83 -6.63 2.77 -9.52
N ASP A 84 -5.65 3.02 -10.39
CA ASP A 84 -4.79 1.96 -10.91
C ASP A 84 -3.95 1.31 -9.81
N VAL A 85 -3.40 2.12 -8.93
CA VAL A 85 -2.61 1.62 -7.80
C VAL A 85 -3.48 0.79 -6.87
N HIS A 86 -4.69 1.25 -6.59
CA HIS A 86 -5.64 0.49 -5.77
C HIS A 86 -5.90 -0.89 -6.36
N ARG A 87 -6.16 -0.96 -7.66
CA ARG A 87 -6.42 -2.22 -8.34
C ARG A 87 -5.20 -3.15 -8.28
N ASN A 88 -4.02 -2.62 -8.58
CA ASN A 88 -2.79 -3.41 -8.60
C ASN A 88 -2.42 -3.93 -7.21
N LEU A 89 -2.77 -3.19 -6.16
CA LEU A 89 -2.49 -3.59 -4.80
C LEU A 89 -3.51 -4.59 -4.25
N THR A 90 -4.78 -4.45 -4.64
CA THR A 90 -5.81 -5.38 -4.18
C THR A 90 -5.68 -6.77 -4.79
N ASN A 91 -5.11 -6.88 -5.98
CA ASN A 91 -4.94 -8.19 -6.63
C ASN A 91 -4.16 -9.19 -5.76
N PRO A 92 -2.94 -8.90 -5.30
CA PRO A 92 -2.24 -9.85 -4.44
C PRO A 92 -2.91 -10.05 -3.09
N ILE A 93 -3.54 -9.00 -2.55
CA ILE A 93 -4.24 -9.09 -1.27
C ILE A 93 -5.40 -10.09 -1.36
N GLU A 94 -6.23 -9.96 -2.39
CA GLU A 94 -7.35 -10.86 -2.59
C GLU A 94 -6.91 -12.26 -2.98
N ASP A 95 -5.94 -12.37 -3.88
CA ASP A 95 -5.44 -13.67 -4.35
C ASP A 95 -4.87 -14.50 -3.20
N GLN A 96 -4.21 -13.88 -2.25
CA GLN A 96 -3.62 -14.57 -1.11
C GLN A 96 -4.50 -14.58 0.13
N GLY A 97 -5.72 -14.09 0.03
CA GLY A 97 -6.68 -14.11 1.14
C GLY A 97 -6.24 -13.30 2.34
N LEU A 98 -5.56 -12.18 2.13
CA LEU A 98 -5.08 -11.34 3.22
C LEU A 98 -6.18 -10.44 3.74
N ASP A 99 -6.24 -10.28 5.06
CA ASP A 99 -7.22 -9.42 5.72
C ASP A 99 -6.67 -7.99 5.81
N ILE A 100 -6.50 -7.36 4.66
CA ILE A 100 -5.99 -5.98 4.54
C ILE A 100 -6.98 -5.19 3.71
N ARG A 101 -7.53 -4.13 4.28
CA ARG A 101 -8.47 -3.27 3.58
C ARG A 101 -7.74 -2.10 2.95
N VAL A 102 -7.94 -1.94 1.64
CA VAL A 102 -7.36 -0.85 0.86
C VAL A 102 -8.49 -0.06 0.25
N GLU A 103 -8.57 1.23 0.53
CA GLU A 103 -9.63 2.08 0.03
C GLU A 103 -9.08 3.38 -0.56
N THR A 104 -9.89 4.01 -1.40
CA THR A 104 -9.57 5.31 -1.98
C THR A 104 -10.43 6.40 -1.36
N ARG A 105 -9.88 7.61 -1.31
CA ARG A 105 -10.62 8.79 -0.88
C ARG A 105 -10.21 9.95 -1.77
N THR A 106 -11.10 10.30 -2.70
CA THR A 106 -10.92 11.40 -3.64
C THR A 106 -12.13 12.32 -3.58
N GLY A 107 -12.15 13.36 -4.40
CA GLY A 107 -13.32 14.23 -4.48
C GLY A 107 -14.60 13.51 -4.88
N ASP A 108 -14.47 12.39 -5.60
CA ASP A 108 -15.62 11.61 -6.07
C ASP A 108 -16.11 10.57 -5.05
N THR A 109 -15.41 10.39 -3.96
CA THR A 109 -15.84 9.44 -2.93
C THR A 109 -17.12 9.93 -2.27
N SER A 110 -18.12 9.06 -2.13
CA SER A 110 -19.41 9.44 -1.56
C SER A 110 -19.29 9.87 -0.08
N ALA A 111 -20.22 10.71 0.37
CA ALA A 111 -20.25 11.14 1.75
C ALA A 111 -20.42 9.96 2.70
N TYR A 112 -21.26 8.98 2.32
CA TYR A 112 -21.46 7.77 3.09
C TYR A 112 -20.14 7.01 3.30
N LYS A 113 -19.38 6.84 2.22
CA LYS A 113 -18.10 6.12 2.29
C LYS A 113 -17.06 6.89 3.10
N LYS A 114 -17.03 8.22 2.96
CA LYS A 114 -16.13 9.06 3.76
C LYS A 114 -16.43 8.96 5.25
N ASN A 115 -17.71 8.95 5.61
CA ASN A 115 -18.13 8.80 7.01
C ASN A 115 -17.78 7.41 7.55
N ARG A 116 -18.01 6.38 6.75
CA ARG A 116 -17.64 5.01 7.14
C ARG A 116 -16.15 4.88 7.38
N GLN A 117 -15.33 5.53 6.57
CA GLN A 117 -13.88 5.52 6.72
C GLN A 117 -13.40 6.17 8.03
N LYS A 118 -14.15 7.13 8.55
CA LYS A 118 -13.86 7.73 9.85
C LYS A 118 -14.14 6.77 11.00
N ILE A 119 -15.19 5.99 10.89
CA ILE A 119 -15.61 5.06 11.93
C ILE A 119 -14.80 3.78 11.88
N LEU A 120 -14.59 3.24 10.68
CA LEU A 120 -13.80 2.03 10.44
C LEU A 120 -12.77 2.33 9.37
N PRO A 121 -11.60 2.86 9.76
CA PRO A 121 -10.57 3.22 8.78
C PRO A 121 -10.04 2.00 8.04
N PRO A 122 -9.72 2.13 6.74
CA PRO A 122 -8.98 1.08 6.04
C PRO A 122 -7.53 1.03 6.57
N HIS A 123 -6.86 -0.07 6.33
CA HIS A 123 -5.44 -0.18 6.68
C HIS A 123 -4.58 0.71 5.79
N MET A 124 -4.94 0.80 4.51
CA MET A 124 -4.23 1.61 3.54
C MET A 124 -5.24 2.52 2.84
N LEU A 125 -4.95 3.81 2.83
CA LEU A 125 -5.82 4.81 2.20
C LEU A 125 -5.06 5.50 1.08
N MET A 126 -5.66 5.53 -0.09
CA MET A 126 -5.11 6.21 -1.27
C MET A 126 -5.92 7.46 -1.55
N THR A 127 -5.26 8.60 -1.62
CA THR A 127 -5.93 9.88 -1.72
C THR A 127 -5.14 10.83 -2.62
N THR A 128 -5.74 11.99 -2.89
CA THR A 128 -5.09 13.08 -3.61
C THR A 128 -4.82 14.25 -2.66
N PRO A 129 -3.84 15.11 -2.97
CA PRO A 129 -3.52 16.24 -2.08
C PRO A 129 -4.71 17.16 -1.81
N GLU A 130 -5.51 17.44 -2.82
CA GLU A 130 -6.69 18.30 -2.66
C GLU A 130 -7.67 17.73 -1.64
N SER A 131 -7.89 16.43 -1.73
CA SER A 131 -8.82 15.74 -0.83
C SER A 131 -8.37 15.82 0.62
N VAL A 132 -7.08 15.60 0.87
CA VAL A 132 -6.51 15.67 2.22
C VAL A 132 -6.54 17.10 2.74
N SER A 133 -6.03 18.04 1.95
CA SER A 133 -5.99 19.44 2.34
C SER A 133 -7.37 20.00 2.65
N TYR A 134 -8.33 19.72 1.80
CA TYR A 134 -9.71 20.16 1.99
C TYR A 134 -10.30 19.61 3.28
N THR A 135 -10.03 18.36 3.58
CA THR A 135 -10.54 17.71 4.78
C THR A 135 -9.95 18.31 6.05
N HIS A 136 -8.67 18.65 6.03
CA HIS A 136 -7.99 19.20 7.21
C HIS A 136 -8.29 20.66 7.49
N LEU A 137 -8.60 21.43 6.46
CA LEU A 137 -8.95 22.83 6.62
C LEU A 137 -10.35 23.02 7.19
N ARG A 138 -11.05 21.97 7.39
CA ARG A 138 -12.39 21.96 7.97
C ARG A 138 -12.34 21.33 9.36
#